data_73bd9baa848d090ef8f8e87aeaa2bbcf
#
_entry.id   73bd9baa848d090ef8f8e87aeaa2bbcf
#
_cell.length_a   1.000
_cell.length_b   1.000
_cell.length_c   1.000
_cell.angle_alpha   90.00
_cell.angle_beta   90.00
_cell.angle_gamma   90.00
#
_symmetry.space_group_name_H-M   'P 1'
#
loop_
_entity.id
_entity.type
_entity.pdbx_description
1 polymer ?
#
loop_
_entity_poly.entity_id
_entity_poly.type
_entity_poly.pdbx_seq_one_letter_code
_entity_poly.pdbx_strand_id
1 'polypeptide(L)'
;MYEDEFELTFDLQNEQAPAPEAPSPEPPAPAAAPQRPPKPAAPVAEEPTRVVTLEKTAEPRQPAAAQPEPEAQPMPEAQPAHSARGVLISGGDRGIGAAAARRFYRAGYRVAVLYHSNAEAAAALEKELPGITAVQCDVASQASCELAFRAVEQALGHVDVLVSNAGIAQQKLFTDITPEDWQRMLAVNLSGAFYLCQLVLPGMIRRKAGRILTVSSMWGQTGGSCEVHYSAAKAGLIGLTKALAKEEGPSGITVNCVAPGVIETDMMAAFTAEDKAALAEETPVGRLGTADEVARLLVFLASEDAGYITGQVFGVNGGLVI
;
A
#
# COMPACT_ATOMS: atom_id res chain seq x y z
N MET A 1 -20.71 -18.58 -41.04
CA MET A 1 -20.86 -20.03 -40.98
C MET A 1 -19.57 -20.58 -40.43
N TYR A 2 -19.60 -20.75 -39.14
CA TYR A 2 -19.00 -21.80 -38.27
C TYR A 2 -19.21 -21.34 -36.83
N GLU A 3 -20.37 -21.79 -36.32
CA GLU A 3 -20.68 -21.89 -34.91
C GLU A 3 -20.03 -23.20 -34.47
N ASP A 4 -19.23 -23.19 -33.41
CA ASP A 4 -18.89 -24.38 -32.66
C ASP A 4 -19.12 -24.04 -31.16
N GLU A 5 -20.30 -24.40 -30.69
CA GLU A 5 -20.68 -24.50 -29.30
C GLU A 5 -19.94 -25.68 -28.66
N PHE A 6 -19.11 -25.41 -27.66
CA PHE A 6 -18.58 -26.44 -26.78
C PHE A 6 -19.51 -26.55 -25.56
N GLU A 7 -20.50 -27.44 -25.65
CA GLU A 7 -21.28 -27.93 -24.52
C GLU A 7 -20.47 -29.01 -23.77
N LEU A 8 -20.03 -28.71 -22.55
CA LEU A 8 -19.54 -29.72 -21.61
C LEU A 8 -20.70 -30.25 -20.79
N THR A 9 -21.32 -31.34 -21.26
CA THR A 9 -22.28 -32.14 -20.49
C THR A 9 -21.52 -33.08 -19.56
N PHE A 10 -21.65 -32.87 -18.24
CA PHE A 10 -21.24 -33.85 -17.22
C PHE A 10 -22.37 -34.85 -17.03
N ASP A 11 -22.18 -36.07 -17.54
CA ASP A 11 -23.09 -37.20 -17.33
C ASP A 11 -22.74 -37.91 -16.03
N LEU A 12 -23.55 -37.67 -15.00
CA LEU A 12 -23.45 -38.36 -13.71
C LEU A 12 -24.28 -39.66 -13.79
N GLN A 13 -23.77 -40.68 -14.47
CA GLN A 13 -24.30 -42.04 -14.34
C GLN A 13 -23.48 -42.82 -13.30
N ASN A 14 -24.19 -43.08 -12.26
CA ASN A 14 -23.89 -43.89 -11.09
C ASN A 14 -23.63 -45.36 -11.50
N GLU A 15 -22.38 -45.79 -11.58
CA GLU A 15 -22.00 -47.20 -11.55
C GLU A 15 -21.13 -47.48 -10.31
N GLN A 16 -21.77 -48.14 -9.36
CA GLN A 16 -21.09 -48.72 -8.20
C GLN A 16 -20.12 -49.84 -8.63
N ALA A 17 -18.85 -49.53 -8.73
CA ALA A 17 -17.83 -50.56 -8.78
C ALA A 17 -17.56 -51.09 -7.33
N PRO A 18 -17.33 -52.41 -7.15
CA PRO A 18 -17.07 -52.96 -5.83
C PRO A 18 -15.76 -52.37 -5.25
N ALA A 19 -15.81 -52.09 -3.96
CA ALA A 19 -14.66 -51.55 -3.21
C ALA A 19 -13.48 -52.52 -3.32
N PRO A 20 -12.26 -52.01 -3.57
CA PRO A 20 -11.06 -52.82 -3.46
C PRO A 20 -10.83 -53.22 -1.98
N GLU A 21 -10.53 -54.50 -1.76
CA GLU A 21 -10.12 -55.01 -0.45
C GLU A 21 -8.97 -54.17 0.12
N ALA A 22 -9.11 -53.77 1.37
CA ALA A 22 -8.07 -53.07 2.11
C ALA A 22 -6.78 -53.92 2.20
N PRO A 23 -5.62 -53.36 1.88
CA PRO A 23 -4.37 -54.07 2.09
C PRO A 23 -4.15 -54.32 3.60
N SER A 24 -3.73 -55.57 3.93
CA SER A 24 -3.37 -55.95 5.26
C SER A 24 -2.33 -54.98 5.87
N PRO A 25 -2.41 -54.66 7.16
CA PRO A 25 -1.45 -53.74 7.79
C PRO A 25 -0.04 -54.31 7.74
N GLU A 26 0.89 -53.54 7.19
CA GLU A 26 2.32 -53.84 7.31
C GLU A 26 2.75 -53.84 8.78
N PRO A 27 3.67 -54.71 9.16
CA PRO A 27 4.19 -54.76 10.54
C PRO A 27 4.91 -53.43 10.84
N PRO A 28 4.81 -52.91 12.08
CA PRO A 28 5.44 -51.63 12.44
C PRO A 28 6.96 -51.73 12.27
N ALA A 29 7.53 -50.72 11.62
CA ALA A 29 8.97 -50.55 11.50
C ALA A 29 9.65 -50.55 12.88
N PRO A 30 10.85 -51.13 13.03
CA PRO A 30 11.54 -51.16 14.31
C PRO A 30 11.82 -49.75 14.81
N ALA A 31 11.49 -49.51 16.08
CA ALA A 31 11.70 -48.25 16.77
C ALA A 31 13.16 -47.80 16.63
N ALA A 32 13.38 -46.58 16.14
CA ALA A 32 14.70 -45.98 16.05
C ALA A 32 15.32 -45.92 17.47
N ALA A 33 16.55 -46.40 17.60
CA ALA A 33 17.30 -46.32 18.84
C ALA A 33 17.45 -44.86 19.31
N PRO A 34 17.40 -44.59 20.63
CA PRO A 34 17.51 -43.25 21.14
C PRO A 34 18.87 -42.62 20.75
N GLN A 35 18.83 -41.53 20.03
CA GLN A 35 20.02 -40.76 19.67
C GLN A 35 20.62 -40.16 20.94
N ARG A 36 21.90 -40.46 21.15
CA ARG A 36 22.72 -39.91 22.23
C ARG A 36 22.72 -38.38 22.14
N PRO A 37 22.52 -37.63 23.23
CA PRO A 37 22.63 -36.19 23.21
C PRO A 37 24.03 -35.76 22.73
N PRO A 38 24.14 -34.64 21.96
CA PRO A 38 25.42 -34.16 21.50
C PRO A 38 26.31 -33.80 22.68
N LYS A 39 27.58 -34.22 22.60
CA LYS A 39 28.61 -33.90 23.56
C LYS A 39 28.74 -32.37 23.69
N PRO A 40 28.81 -31.80 24.90
CA PRO A 40 29.00 -30.37 25.06
C PRO A 40 30.30 -29.95 24.37
N ALA A 41 30.19 -28.87 23.56
CA ALA A 41 31.32 -28.23 22.90
C ALA A 41 32.31 -27.74 23.97
N ALA A 42 33.60 -27.92 23.71
CA ALA A 42 34.67 -27.39 24.56
C ALA A 42 34.53 -25.85 24.69
N PRO A 43 34.89 -25.30 25.85
CA PRO A 43 34.81 -23.86 26.05
C PRO A 43 35.69 -23.12 25.02
N VAL A 44 35.06 -22.25 24.24
CA VAL A 44 35.77 -21.29 23.37
C VAL A 44 36.49 -20.34 24.32
N ALA A 45 37.82 -20.21 24.18
CA ALA A 45 38.57 -19.26 24.91
C ALA A 45 38.06 -17.84 24.67
N GLU A 46 37.61 -17.16 25.72
CA GLU A 46 37.21 -15.76 25.68
C GLU A 46 38.44 -14.91 25.35
N GLU A 47 38.46 -14.29 24.19
CA GLU A 47 39.37 -13.18 23.93
C GLU A 47 39.00 -12.02 24.87
N PRO A 48 39.99 -11.33 25.47
CA PRO A 48 39.68 -10.27 26.40
C PRO A 48 38.99 -9.12 25.70
N THR A 49 37.75 -8.85 26.12
CA THR A 49 36.97 -7.68 25.72
C THR A 49 37.79 -6.43 26.02
N ARG A 50 38.25 -5.77 24.98
CA ARG A 50 38.95 -4.48 25.05
C ARG A 50 37.97 -3.42 25.50
N VAL A 51 37.91 -3.15 26.80
CA VAL A 51 37.17 -2.05 27.36
C VAL A 51 37.86 -0.75 26.91
N VAL A 52 37.26 -0.06 25.96
CA VAL A 52 37.68 1.31 25.61
C VAL A 52 37.13 2.23 26.68
N THR A 53 37.97 2.57 27.66
CA THR A 53 37.66 3.60 28.67
C THR A 53 37.71 4.95 27.96
N LEU A 54 36.55 5.55 27.72
CA LEU A 54 36.48 6.96 27.31
C LEU A 54 36.83 7.83 28.52
N GLU A 55 38.08 8.26 28.61
CA GLU A 55 38.45 9.30 29.54
C GLU A 55 37.73 10.60 29.18
N LYS A 56 36.89 11.02 30.10
CA LYS A 56 36.11 12.25 30.02
C LYS A 56 36.98 13.43 30.42
N THR A 57 37.89 13.86 29.55
CA THR A 57 38.55 15.16 29.70
C THR A 57 37.60 16.24 29.20
N ALA A 58 36.84 16.81 30.12
CA ALA A 58 36.03 17.98 29.87
C ALA A 58 36.94 19.22 29.99
N GLU A 59 37.50 19.70 28.90
CA GLU A 59 37.95 21.06 28.80
C GLU A 59 36.73 21.99 28.61
N PRO A 60 36.71 23.16 29.29
CA PRO A 60 35.62 24.11 29.14
C PRO A 60 35.66 24.71 27.72
N ARG A 61 34.67 24.36 26.89
CA ARG A 61 34.46 24.98 25.58
C ARG A 61 34.14 26.46 25.78
N GLN A 62 34.99 27.32 25.27
CA GLN A 62 34.67 28.73 25.04
C GLN A 62 33.42 28.84 24.16
N PRO A 63 32.51 29.81 24.41
CA PRO A 63 31.37 30.02 23.54
C PRO A 63 31.85 30.34 22.13
N ALA A 64 31.48 29.46 21.19
CA ALA A 64 31.74 29.69 19.77
C ALA A 64 31.03 30.97 19.35
N ALA A 65 31.77 31.90 18.76
CA ALA A 65 31.20 33.07 18.12
C ALA A 65 30.13 32.63 17.12
N ALA A 66 28.95 33.28 17.17
CA ALA A 66 27.86 33.04 16.27
C ALA A 66 28.37 33.15 14.82
N GLN A 67 28.32 32.02 14.10
CA GLN A 67 28.56 32.04 12.67
C GLN A 67 27.37 32.80 12.03
N PRO A 68 27.63 33.68 11.06
CA PRO A 68 26.52 34.33 10.33
C PRO A 68 25.64 33.27 9.73
N GLU A 69 24.32 33.45 9.86
CA GLU A 69 23.32 32.61 9.20
C GLU A 69 23.67 32.51 7.71
N PRO A 70 23.63 31.30 7.09
CA PRO A 70 23.86 31.18 5.67
C PRO A 70 22.83 32.03 4.93
N GLU A 71 23.32 33.00 4.13
CA GLU A 71 22.46 33.79 3.25
C GLU A 71 21.50 32.83 2.51
N ALA A 72 20.20 33.13 2.57
CA ALA A 72 19.18 32.37 1.87
C ALA A 72 19.56 32.30 0.39
N GLN A 73 19.95 31.12 -0.06
CA GLN A 73 20.19 30.90 -1.48
C GLN A 73 18.91 31.27 -2.23
N PRO A 74 19.00 32.04 -3.33
CA PRO A 74 17.83 32.36 -4.12
C PRO A 74 17.16 31.04 -4.53
N MET A 75 15.84 30.97 -4.31
CA MET A 75 15.05 29.82 -4.77
C MET A 75 15.37 29.58 -6.26
N PRO A 76 15.63 28.33 -6.65
CA PRO A 76 15.88 28.04 -8.06
C PRO A 76 14.73 28.59 -8.89
N GLU A 77 15.07 29.38 -9.91
CA GLU A 77 14.14 29.91 -10.90
C GLU A 77 13.24 28.77 -11.38
N ALA A 78 11.93 29.03 -11.45
CA ALA A 78 10.95 28.09 -11.92
C ALA A 78 11.44 27.48 -13.27
N GLN A 79 11.74 26.20 -13.26
CA GLN A 79 12.13 25.47 -14.47
C GLN A 79 11.04 25.68 -15.53
N PRO A 80 11.42 25.83 -16.82
CA PRO A 80 10.45 26.01 -17.89
C PRO A 80 9.44 24.87 -17.85
N ALA A 81 8.18 25.19 -18.06
CA ALA A 81 7.03 24.32 -17.98
C ALA A 81 7.24 23.00 -18.78
N HIS A 82 7.86 22.01 -18.18
CA HIS A 82 7.60 20.63 -18.53
C HIS A 82 6.10 20.45 -18.33
N SER A 83 5.38 19.94 -19.32
CA SER A 83 3.95 19.70 -19.22
C SER A 83 3.67 19.01 -17.90
N ALA A 84 2.92 19.66 -16.99
CA ALA A 84 2.75 19.18 -15.61
C ALA A 84 2.31 17.73 -15.62
N ARG A 85 3.00 16.87 -14.84
CA ARG A 85 2.70 15.42 -14.77
C ARG A 85 1.28 15.19 -14.28
N GLY A 86 0.58 14.22 -14.85
CA GLY A 86 -0.77 13.83 -14.46
C GLY A 86 -0.77 12.80 -13.33
N VAL A 87 -1.53 13.02 -12.26
CA VAL A 87 -1.75 12.06 -11.20
C VAL A 87 -3.23 11.69 -11.09
N LEU A 88 -3.51 10.39 -11.01
CA LEU A 88 -4.81 9.80 -10.72
C LEU A 88 -4.81 9.22 -9.32
N ILE A 89 -5.76 9.64 -8.47
CA ILE A 89 -5.89 9.21 -7.07
C ILE A 89 -7.27 8.59 -6.86
N SER A 90 -7.35 7.32 -6.50
CA SER A 90 -8.62 6.70 -6.13
C SER A 90 -8.97 6.96 -4.65
N GLY A 91 -10.27 7.18 -4.35
CA GLY A 91 -10.71 7.59 -3.01
C GLY A 91 -10.11 8.94 -2.61
N GLY A 92 -10.13 9.91 -3.54
CA GLY A 92 -9.48 11.20 -3.39
C GLY A 92 -10.31 12.27 -2.71
N ASP A 93 -11.57 11.99 -2.37
CA ASP A 93 -12.53 12.93 -1.79
C ASP A 93 -12.33 13.18 -0.29
N ARG A 94 -11.61 12.31 0.43
CA ARG A 94 -11.40 12.40 1.88
C ARG A 94 -10.11 11.73 2.35
N GLY A 95 -9.81 11.89 3.65
CA GLY A 95 -8.71 11.21 4.32
C GLY A 95 -7.35 11.36 3.62
N ILE A 96 -6.63 10.23 3.49
CA ILE A 96 -5.31 10.18 2.85
C ILE A 96 -5.38 10.61 1.39
N GLY A 97 -6.44 10.20 0.65
CA GLY A 97 -6.60 10.56 -0.75
C GLY A 97 -6.74 12.06 -0.99
N ALA A 98 -7.55 12.77 -0.20
CA ALA A 98 -7.69 14.23 -0.29
C ALA A 98 -6.41 14.96 0.15
N ALA A 99 -5.71 14.47 1.18
CA ALA A 99 -4.40 15.00 1.56
C ALA A 99 -3.37 14.82 0.44
N ALA A 100 -3.37 13.66 -0.22
CA ALA A 100 -2.53 13.40 -1.38
C ALA A 100 -2.88 14.35 -2.54
N ALA A 101 -4.17 14.53 -2.86
CA ALA A 101 -4.60 15.47 -3.90
C ALA A 101 -4.07 16.89 -3.65
N ARG A 102 -4.19 17.40 -2.41
CA ARG A 102 -3.64 18.70 -2.02
C ARG A 102 -2.13 18.80 -2.18
N ARG A 103 -1.42 17.73 -1.79
CA ARG A 103 0.05 17.70 -1.88
C ARG A 103 0.53 17.61 -3.33
N PHE A 104 -0.07 16.77 -4.16
CA PHE A 104 0.25 16.68 -5.57
C PHE A 104 -0.08 17.98 -6.31
N TYR A 105 -1.22 18.62 -6.01
CA TYR A 105 -1.58 19.91 -6.56
C TYR A 105 -0.53 20.99 -6.24
N ARG A 106 -0.12 21.10 -4.97
CA ARG A 106 0.93 22.06 -4.54
C ARG A 106 2.29 21.75 -5.16
N ALA A 107 2.55 20.49 -5.49
CA ALA A 107 3.76 20.07 -6.21
C ALA A 107 3.68 20.28 -7.73
N GLY A 108 2.61 20.91 -8.23
CA GLY A 108 2.46 21.28 -9.65
C GLY A 108 1.94 20.17 -10.57
N TYR A 109 1.40 19.07 -10.01
CA TYR A 109 0.76 18.04 -10.83
C TYR A 109 -0.63 18.47 -11.30
N ARG A 110 -1.04 17.99 -12.48
CA ARG A 110 -2.45 17.95 -12.88
C ARG A 110 -3.10 16.79 -12.13
N VAL A 111 -4.14 17.06 -11.35
CA VAL A 111 -4.72 16.08 -10.43
C VAL A 111 -6.10 15.66 -10.89
N ALA A 112 -6.34 14.35 -10.98
CA ALA A 112 -7.67 13.77 -11.06
C ALA A 112 -7.90 12.86 -9.85
N VAL A 113 -9.10 12.94 -9.27
CA VAL A 113 -9.50 12.10 -8.15
C VAL A 113 -10.73 11.27 -8.52
N LEU A 114 -10.75 10.00 -8.08
CA LEU A 114 -11.95 9.17 -8.13
C LEU A 114 -12.62 9.19 -6.75
N TYR A 115 -13.93 9.37 -6.72
CA TYR A 115 -14.76 9.28 -5.53
C TYR A 115 -15.94 8.30 -5.76
N HIS A 116 -16.43 7.66 -4.71
CA HIS A 116 -17.53 6.70 -4.87
C HIS A 116 -18.89 7.36 -4.77
N SER A 117 -19.24 7.95 -3.63
CA SER A 117 -20.59 8.43 -3.34
C SER A 117 -20.65 9.85 -2.76
N ASN A 118 -19.54 10.39 -2.24
CA ASN A 118 -19.54 11.71 -1.60
C ASN A 118 -19.27 12.83 -2.61
N ALA A 119 -20.26 13.13 -3.43
CA ALA A 119 -20.17 14.19 -4.45
C ALA A 119 -19.95 15.59 -3.82
N GLU A 120 -20.46 15.83 -2.60
CA GLU A 120 -20.27 17.11 -1.91
C GLU A 120 -18.80 17.33 -1.54
N ALA A 121 -18.14 16.33 -0.95
CA ALA A 121 -16.70 16.41 -0.63
C ALA A 121 -15.85 16.54 -1.90
N ALA A 122 -16.21 15.85 -2.98
CA ALA A 122 -15.53 15.95 -4.25
C ALA A 122 -15.65 17.37 -4.83
N ALA A 123 -16.85 17.97 -4.85
CA ALA A 123 -17.08 19.33 -5.29
C ALA A 123 -16.38 20.37 -4.40
N ALA A 124 -16.35 20.16 -3.08
CA ALA A 124 -15.60 21.00 -2.15
C ALA A 124 -14.09 20.98 -2.47
N LEU A 125 -13.54 19.81 -2.79
CA LEU A 125 -12.14 19.67 -3.17
C LEU A 125 -11.83 20.35 -4.51
N GLU A 126 -12.71 20.27 -5.52
CA GLU A 126 -12.58 21.00 -6.79
C GLU A 126 -12.60 22.51 -6.58
N LYS A 127 -13.45 22.98 -5.67
CA LYS A 127 -13.49 24.40 -5.29
C LYS A 127 -12.23 24.86 -4.56
N GLU A 128 -11.69 24.02 -3.70
CA GLU A 128 -10.44 24.29 -2.94
C GLU A 128 -9.21 24.29 -3.85
N LEU A 129 -9.18 23.41 -4.85
CA LEU A 129 -8.04 23.18 -5.74
C LEU A 129 -8.45 23.43 -7.20
N PRO A 130 -8.50 24.69 -7.67
CA PRO A 130 -8.97 25.00 -9.01
C PRO A 130 -8.19 24.26 -10.10
N GLY A 131 -8.91 23.60 -11.02
CA GLY A 131 -8.32 22.86 -12.14
C GLY A 131 -8.05 21.38 -11.87
N ILE A 132 -8.39 20.85 -10.70
CA ILE A 132 -8.47 19.39 -10.53
C ILE A 132 -9.77 18.87 -11.18
N THR A 133 -9.81 17.54 -11.39
CA THR A 133 -10.99 16.86 -11.93
C THR A 133 -11.42 15.77 -10.95
N ALA A 134 -12.67 15.82 -10.50
CA ALA A 134 -13.26 14.75 -9.69
C ALA A 134 -14.22 13.91 -10.53
N VAL A 135 -14.04 12.58 -10.54
CA VAL A 135 -14.84 11.65 -11.33
C VAL A 135 -15.45 10.61 -10.41
N GLN A 136 -16.76 10.39 -10.55
CA GLN A 136 -17.42 9.33 -9.81
C GLN A 136 -17.01 7.96 -10.35
N CYS A 137 -16.64 7.04 -9.43
CA CYS A 137 -16.19 5.70 -9.78
C CYS A 137 -16.41 4.71 -8.62
N ASP A 138 -17.12 3.62 -8.88
CA ASP A 138 -17.04 2.44 -8.01
C ASP A 138 -15.85 1.59 -8.46
N VAL A 139 -14.77 1.63 -7.69
CA VAL A 139 -13.55 0.87 -8.00
C VAL A 139 -13.75 -0.65 -7.94
N ALA A 140 -14.82 -1.15 -7.31
CA ALA A 140 -15.17 -2.56 -7.31
C ALA A 140 -15.72 -3.04 -8.67
N SER A 141 -16.07 -2.11 -9.57
CA SER A 141 -16.61 -2.41 -10.91
C SER A 141 -15.58 -2.05 -11.98
N GLN A 142 -15.12 -3.06 -12.73
CA GLN A 142 -14.22 -2.84 -13.87
C GLN A 142 -14.81 -1.85 -14.88
N ALA A 143 -16.08 -2.01 -15.24
CA ALA A 143 -16.75 -1.12 -16.20
C ALA A 143 -16.82 0.33 -15.71
N SER A 144 -17.03 0.54 -14.39
CA SER A 144 -16.98 1.86 -13.79
C SER A 144 -15.58 2.46 -13.85
N CYS A 145 -14.53 1.67 -13.57
CA CYS A 145 -13.15 2.10 -13.70
C CYS A 145 -12.79 2.51 -15.14
N GLU A 146 -13.23 1.74 -16.15
CA GLU A 146 -13.01 2.05 -17.57
C GLU A 146 -13.66 3.37 -17.99
N LEU A 147 -14.93 3.59 -17.57
CA LEU A 147 -15.65 4.84 -17.87
C LEU A 147 -14.97 6.05 -17.19
N ALA A 148 -14.64 5.91 -15.91
CA ALA A 148 -13.96 6.97 -15.15
C ALA A 148 -12.58 7.27 -15.73
N PHE A 149 -11.82 6.26 -16.13
CA PHE A 149 -10.49 6.42 -16.70
C PHE A 149 -10.51 7.20 -18.01
N ARG A 150 -11.51 6.98 -18.89
CA ARG A 150 -11.68 7.78 -20.12
C ARG A 150 -11.88 9.28 -19.82
N ALA A 151 -12.67 9.59 -18.80
CA ALA A 151 -12.86 10.98 -18.37
C ALA A 151 -11.56 11.59 -17.80
N VAL A 152 -10.80 10.80 -17.04
CA VAL A 152 -9.48 11.19 -16.51
C VAL A 152 -8.48 11.44 -17.65
N GLU A 153 -8.42 10.56 -18.66
CA GLU A 153 -7.54 10.77 -19.82
C GLU A 153 -7.91 12.01 -20.62
N GLN A 154 -9.20 12.32 -20.76
CA GLN A 154 -9.64 13.57 -21.40
C GLN A 154 -9.18 14.81 -20.63
N ALA A 155 -9.23 14.77 -19.29
CA ALA A 155 -8.83 15.89 -18.44
C ALA A 155 -7.31 16.04 -18.34
N LEU A 156 -6.59 14.92 -18.14
CA LEU A 156 -5.14 14.93 -17.90
C LEU A 156 -4.30 14.71 -19.17
N GLY A 157 -4.90 14.26 -20.28
CA GLY A 157 -4.17 13.81 -21.49
C GLY A 157 -3.45 12.48 -21.28
N HIS A 158 -2.80 12.29 -20.16
CA HIS A 158 -2.19 11.02 -19.75
C HIS A 158 -1.97 10.97 -18.23
N VAL A 159 -1.84 9.76 -17.70
CA VAL A 159 -1.57 9.52 -16.28
C VAL A 159 -0.11 9.08 -16.12
N ASP A 160 0.67 9.86 -15.37
CA ASP A 160 2.07 9.57 -15.05
C ASP A 160 2.21 8.92 -13.67
N VAL A 161 1.27 9.19 -12.78
CA VAL A 161 1.24 8.66 -11.43
C VAL A 161 -0.14 8.09 -11.13
N LEU A 162 -0.21 6.86 -10.67
CA LEU A 162 -1.40 6.26 -10.07
C LEU A 162 -1.20 6.15 -8.55
N VAL A 163 -2.11 6.71 -7.78
CA VAL A 163 -2.24 6.46 -6.34
C VAL A 163 -3.50 5.63 -6.11
N SER A 164 -3.34 4.32 -5.96
CA SER A 164 -4.43 3.40 -5.64
C SER A 164 -4.66 3.39 -4.13
N ASN A 165 -5.55 4.29 -3.68
CA ASN A 165 -5.82 4.56 -2.26
C ASN A 165 -7.23 4.16 -1.82
N ALA A 166 -8.21 4.07 -2.73
CA ALA A 166 -9.58 3.68 -2.39
C ALA A 166 -9.62 2.40 -1.56
N GLY A 167 -10.39 2.43 -0.48
CA GLY A 167 -10.50 1.30 0.41
C GLY A 167 -11.63 1.45 1.42
N ILE A 168 -12.09 0.32 1.92
CA ILE A 168 -13.04 0.19 3.02
C ILE A 168 -12.43 -0.66 4.13
N ALA A 169 -12.87 -0.48 5.36
CA ALA A 169 -12.54 -1.31 6.51
C ALA A 169 -13.82 -1.82 7.16
N GLN A 170 -13.75 -2.96 7.80
CA GLN A 170 -14.83 -3.54 8.57
C GLN A 170 -14.21 -4.39 9.69
N GLN A 171 -14.64 -4.14 10.93
CA GLN A 171 -14.27 -4.99 12.06
C GLN A 171 -15.35 -6.04 12.27
N LYS A 172 -14.97 -7.33 12.20
CA LYS A 172 -15.86 -8.46 12.35
C LYS A 172 -15.10 -9.71 12.78
N LEU A 173 -15.64 -10.50 13.70
CA LEU A 173 -15.06 -11.80 14.03
C LEU A 173 -15.04 -12.67 12.76
N PHE A 174 -14.03 -13.51 12.61
CA PHE A 174 -13.86 -14.34 11.42
C PHE A 174 -15.08 -15.24 11.16
N THR A 175 -15.66 -15.79 12.21
CA THR A 175 -16.88 -16.64 12.14
C THR A 175 -18.10 -15.91 11.61
N ASP A 176 -18.12 -14.59 11.72
CA ASP A 176 -19.27 -13.75 11.37
C ASP A 176 -19.09 -13.08 9.99
N ILE A 177 -17.89 -13.18 9.39
CA ILE A 177 -17.62 -12.66 8.05
C ILE A 177 -18.42 -13.48 7.05
N THR A 178 -19.37 -12.84 6.35
CA THR A 178 -20.13 -13.50 5.30
C THR A 178 -19.34 -13.57 3.97
N PRO A 179 -19.72 -14.45 3.04
CA PRO A 179 -19.14 -14.45 1.69
C PRO A 179 -19.25 -13.09 0.99
N GLU A 180 -20.34 -12.36 1.21
CA GLU A 180 -20.58 -11.02 0.64
C GLU A 180 -19.63 -9.97 1.24
N ASP A 181 -19.40 -9.99 2.58
CA ASP A 181 -18.41 -9.15 3.25
C ASP A 181 -17.03 -9.39 2.67
N TRP A 182 -16.64 -10.66 2.53
CA TRP A 182 -15.38 -11.07 1.93
C TRP A 182 -15.22 -10.57 0.51
N GLN A 183 -16.20 -10.83 -0.36
CA GLN A 183 -16.17 -10.41 -1.75
C GLN A 183 -16.09 -8.89 -1.89
N ARG A 184 -16.90 -8.16 -1.11
CA ARG A 184 -16.91 -6.70 -1.10
C ARG A 184 -15.56 -6.13 -0.68
N MET A 185 -14.96 -6.70 0.37
CA MET A 185 -13.66 -6.29 0.87
C MET A 185 -12.56 -6.46 -0.17
N LEU A 186 -12.50 -7.62 -0.84
CA LEU A 186 -11.54 -7.88 -1.91
C LEU A 186 -11.81 -7.02 -3.14
N ALA A 187 -13.08 -6.87 -3.54
CA ALA A 187 -13.45 -6.11 -4.72
C ALA A 187 -12.98 -4.66 -4.63
N VAL A 188 -13.21 -4.00 -3.48
CA VAL A 188 -12.81 -2.60 -3.29
C VAL A 188 -11.30 -2.47 -3.04
N ASN A 189 -10.75 -3.23 -2.07
CA ASN A 189 -9.39 -2.99 -1.58
C ASN A 189 -8.30 -3.61 -2.45
N LEU A 190 -8.62 -4.62 -3.28
CA LEU A 190 -7.63 -5.33 -4.10
C LEU A 190 -7.97 -5.28 -5.59
N SER A 191 -9.18 -5.73 -5.99
CA SER A 191 -9.54 -5.79 -7.42
C SER A 191 -9.59 -4.40 -8.04
N GLY A 192 -10.05 -3.38 -7.29
CA GLY A 192 -10.04 -1.99 -7.76
C GLY A 192 -8.64 -1.48 -8.12
N ALA A 193 -7.64 -1.83 -7.30
CA ALA A 193 -6.23 -1.50 -7.61
C ALA A 193 -5.75 -2.21 -8.89
N PHE A 194 -6.10 -3.48 -9.04
CA PHE A 194 -5.79 -4.26 -10.24
C PHE A 194 -6.41 -3.63 -11.50
N TYR A 195 -7.69 -3.27 -11.49
CA TYR A 195 -8.34 -2.62 -12.64
C TYR A 195 -7.68 -1.30 -13.02
N LEU A 196 -7.38 -0.45 -12.02
CA LEU A 196 -6.73 0.83 -12.29
C LEU A 196 -5.30 0.66 -12.81
N CYS A 197 -4.53 -0.32 -12.29
CA CYS A 197 -3.22 -0.64 -12.82
C CYS A 197 -3.29 -1.08 -14.28
N GLN A 198 -4.23 -1.97 -14.64
CA GLN A 198 -4.42 -2.41 -16.04
C GLN A 198 -4.75 -1.25 -16.98
N LEU A 199 -5.48 -0.25 -16.53
CA LEU A 199 -5.84 0.92 -17.34
C LEU A 199 -4.67 1.88 -17.56
N VAL A 200 -3.84 2.13 -16.56
CA VAL A 200 -2.73 3.11 -16.68
C VAL A 200 -1.49 2.53 -17.35
N LEU A 201 -1.21 1.24 -17.13
CA LEU A 201 0.03 0.57 -17.59
C LEU A 201 0.28 0.68 -19.09
N PRO A 202 -0.68 0.45 -20.01
CA PRO A 202 -0.40 0.56 -21.44
C PRO A 202 0.12 1.93 -21.86
N GLY A 203 -0.37 2.99 -21.22
CA GLY A 203 0.08 4.36 -21.42
C GLY A 203 1.51 4.57 -20.89
N MET A 204 1.77 4.12 -19.67
CA MET A 204 3.07 4.23 -19.01
C MET A 204 4.16 3.43 -19.76
N ILE A 205 3.86 2.20 -20.17
CA ILE A 205 4.80 1.34 -20.96
C ILE A 205 5.19 2.01 -22.27
N ARG A 206 4.23 2.56 -23.03
CA ARG A 206 4.51 3.28 -24.27
C ARG A 206 5.44 4.47 -24.06
N ARG A 207 5.31 5.18 -22.95
CA ARG A 207 6.15 6.35 -22.60
C ARG A 207 7.45 5.95 -21.89
N LYS A 208 7.60 4.68 -21.50
CA LYS A 208 8.72 4.16 -20.68
C LYS A 208 8.93 4.97 -19.40
N ALA A 209 7.86 5.42 -18.80
CA ALA A 209 7.85 6.20 -17.57
C ALA A 209 6.51 6.07 -16.87
N GLY A 210 6.53 5.86 -15.56
CA GLY A 210 5.33 5.78 -14.73
C GLY A 210 5.67 5.58 -13.26
N ARG A 211 4.71 5.91 -12.40
CA ARG A 211 4.77 5.68 -10.96
C ARG A 211 3.45 5.09 -10.49
N ILE A 212 3.48 3.93 -9.86
CA ILE A 212 2.31 3.30 -9.27
C ILE A 212 2.53 3.20 -7.76
N LEU A 213 1.62 3.79 -7.00
CA LEU A 213 1.65 3.82 -5.55
C LEU A 213 0.38 3.18 -5.01
N THR A 214 0.52 2.07 -4.29
CA THR A 214 -0.61 1.42 -3.63
C THR A 214 -0.64 1.78 -2.15
N VAL A 215 -1.83 2.02 -1.59
CA VAL A 215 -1.99 2.28 -0.16
C VAL A 215 -2.54 1.02 0.51
N SER A 216 -1.64 0.27 1.15
CA SER A 216 -1.96 -0.90 1.93
C SER A 216 -2.35 -0.51 3.38
N SER A 217 -1.85 -1.20 4.37
CA SER A 217 -2.03 -0.97 5.80
C SER A 217 -0.93 -1.71 6.56
N MET A 218 -0.66 -1.32 7.80
CA MET A 218 0.12 -2.12 8.73
C MET A 218 -0.47 -3.53 8.88
N TRP A 219 -1.81 -3.67 8.85
CA TRP A 219 -2.50 -4.96 8.87
C TRP A 219 -2.29 -5.81 7.61
N GLY A 220 -1.86 -5.22 6.52
CA GLY A 220 -1.39 -5.97 5.34
C GLY A 220 -0.01 -6.60 5.55
N GLN A 221 0.76 -6.11 6.53
CA GLN A 221 2.09 -6.64 6.86
C GLN A 221 2.01 -7.71 7.96
N THR A 222 1.20 -7.48 9.01
CA THR A 222 1.16 -8.30 10.22
C THR A 222 -0.14 -9.06 10.44
N GLY A 223 -1.23 -8.63 9.77
CA GLY A 223 -2.59 -9.06 10.09
C GLY A 223 -3.16 -8.30 11.30
N GLY A 224 -4.48 -8.11 11.32
CA GLY A 224 -5.24 -7.49 12.42
C GLY A 224 -6.33 -8.43 12.91
N SER A 225 -6.48 -8.54 14.23
CA SER A 225 -7.61 -9.26 14.83
C SER A 225 -8.92 -8.57 14.46
N CYS A 226 -9.98 -9.33 14.21
CA CYS A 226 -11.28 -8.86 13.73
C CYS A 226 -11.24 -8.16 12.36
N GLU A 227 -10.11 -8.19 11.65
CA GLU A 227 -9.93 -7.57 10.33
C GLU A 227 -9.32 -8.55 9.31
N VAL A 228 -9.66 -9.84 9.38
CA VAL A 228 -9.05 -10.91 8.57
C VAL A 228 -9.19 -10.65 7.07
N HIS A 229 -10.38 -10.31 6.60
CA HIS A 229 -10.64 -10.03 5.18
C HIS A 229 -9.97 -8.73 4.70
N TYR A 230 -9.91 -7.70 5.56
CA TYR A 230 -9.18 -6.47 5.29
C TYR A 230 -7.67 -6.73 5.20
N SER A 231 -7.13 -7.45 6.18
CA SER A 231 -5.71 -7.85 6.21
C SER A 231 -5.32 -8.67 4.98
N ALA A 232 -6.16 -9.62 4.57
CA ALA A 232 -5.95 -10.43 3.36
C ALA A 232 -5.91 -9.55 2.10
N ALA A 233 -6.87 -8.62 1.94
CA ALA A 233 -6.91 -7.71 0.80
C ALA A 233 -5.67 -6.79 0.76
N LYS A 234 -5.27 -6.23 1.92
CA LYS A 234 -4.13 -5.33 2.02
C LYS A 234 -2.78 -6.06 1.87
N ALA A 235 -2.68 -7.31 2.31
CA ALA A 235 -1.53 -8.18 2.00
C ALA A 235 -1.46 -8.50 0.50
N GLY A 236 -2.61 -8.74 -0.14
CA GLY A 236 -2.70 -8.91 -1.58
C GLY A 236 -2.14 -7.73 -2.37
N LEU A 237 -2.39 -6.48 -1.92
CA LEU A 237 -1.80 -5.27 -2.53
C LEU A 237 -0.27 -5.26 -2.43
N ILE A 238 0.29 -5.72 -1.32
CA ILE A 238 1.75 -5.85 -1.16
C ILE A 238 2.31 -6.84 -2.18
N GLY A 239 1.64 -7.99 -2.36
CA GLY A 239 2.00 -8.99 -3.37
C GLY A 239 1.93 -8.43 -4.79
N LEU A 240 0.82 -7.77 -5.14
CA LEU A 240 0.61 -7.11 -6.43
C LEU A 240 1.70 -6.06 -6.70
N THR A 241 2.01 -5.21 -5.73
CA THR A 241 3.07 -4.20 -5.84
C THR A 241 4.43 -4.83 -6.18
N LYS A 242 4.82 -5.87 -5.44
CA LYS A 242 6.11 -6.54 -5.63
C LYS A 242 6.22 -7.25 -6.97
N ALA A 243 5.12 -7.85 -7.44
CA ALA A 243 5.07 -8.52 -8.73
C ALA A 243 5.19 -7.53 -9.88
N LEU A 244 4.33 -6.49 -9.90
CA LEU A 244 4.35 -5.43 -10.91
C LEU A 244 5.69 -4.67 -10.94
N ALA A 245 6.32 -4.44 -9.79
CA ALA A 245 7.63 -3.78 -9.74
C ALA A 245 8.71 -4.55 -10.52
N LYS A 246 8.67 -5.89 -10.46
CA LYS A 246 9.60 -6.75 -11.20
C LYS A 246 9.26 -6.81 -12.69
N GLU A 247 7.98 -6.86 -13.02
CA GLU A 247 7.48 -6.97 -14.39
C GLU A 247 7.69 -5.67 -15.15
N GLU A 248 7.39 -4.52 -14.53
CA GLU A 248 7.37 -3.22 -15.18
C GLU A 248 8.66 -2.39 -15.00
N GLY A 249 9.59 -2.85 -14.18
CA GLY A 249 10.90 -2.21 -14.03
C GLY A 249 11.63 -1.96 -15.34
N PRO A 250 11.71 -2.95 -16.28
CA PRO A 250 12.30 -2.76 -17.60
C PRO A 250 11.59 -1.71 -18.47
N SER A 251 10.33 -1.40 -18.16
CA SER A 251 9.54 -0.35 -18.80
C SER A 251 9.77 1.05 -18.20
N GLY A 252 10.66 1.20 -17.22
CA GLY A 252 10.93 2.48 -16.55
C GLY A 252 9.84 2.91 -15.56
N ILE A 253 9.01 1.95 -15.10
CA ILE A 253 7.92 2.19 -14.19
C ILE A 253 8.33 1.71 -12.79
N THR A 254 8.16 2.55 -11.77
CA THR A 254 8.32 2.11 -10.38
C THR A 254 6.97 1.84 -9.74
N VAL A 255 6.91 0.78 -8.94
CA VAL A 255 5.69 0.37 -8.23
C VAL A 255 6.03 0.19 -6.76
N ASN A 256 5.45 1.00 -5.88
CA ASN A 256 5.72 0.96 -4.44
C ASN A 256 4.42 0.94 -3.63
N CYS A 257 4.51 0.45 -2.42
CA CYS A 257 3.40 0.35 -1.48
C CYS A 257 3.69 1.22 -0.25
N VAL A 258 2.69 1.98 0.18
CA VAL A 258 2.70 2.64 1.49
C VAL A 258 1.77 1.88 2.42
N ALA A 259 2.22 1.57 3.63
CA ALA A 259 1.49 0.85 4.66
C ALA A 259 1.28 1.76 5.88
N PRO A 260 0.19 2.56 5.90
CA PRO A 260 -0.11 3.41 7.04
C PRO A 260 -0.45 2.59 8.29
N GLY A 261 -0.12 3.14 9.46
CA GLY A 261 -0.62 2.71 10.75
C GLY A 261 -1.98 3.34 11.08
N VAL A 262 -2.16 3.75 12.34
CA VAL A 262 -3.36 4.45 12.77
C VAL A 262 -3.26 5.91 12.37
N ILE A 263 -4.05 6.29 11.37
CA ILE A 263 -4.07 7.65 10.80
C ILE A 263 -5.40 8.32 11.14
N GLU A 264 -5.34 9.53 11.68
CA GLU A 264 -6.51 10.33 12.00
C GLU A 264 -7.24 10.75 10.72
N THR A 265 -8.32 10.05 10.40
CA THR A 265 -9.17 10.23 9.23
C THR A 265 -10.62 9.91 9.59
N ASP A 266 -11.56 10.14 8.67
CA ASP A 266 -12.97 9.77 8.83
C ASP A 266 -13.17 8.27 9.13
N MET A 267 -12.22 7.42 8.79
CA MET A 267 -12.25 5.99 9.11
C MET A 267 -12.19 5.75 10.63
N MET A 268 -11.67 6.73 11.39
CA MET A 268 -11.62 6.72 12.86
C MET A 268 -12.86 7.38 13.51
N ALA A 269 -13.91 7.71 12.75
CA ALA A 269 -15.08 8.40 13.27
C ALA A 269 -15.87 7.57 14.31
N ALA A 270 -15.78 6.25 14.26
CA ALA A 270 -16.42 5.35 15.22
C ALA A 270 -15.63 5.18 16.53
N PHE A 271 -14.37 5.64 16.60
CA PHE A 271 -13.51 5.52 17.78
C PHE A 271 -13.76 6.67 18.75
N THR A 272 -13.88 6.35 20.04
CA THR A 272 -14.00 7.35 21.10
C THR A 272 -12.69 8.11 21.31
N ALA A 273 -12.71 9.17 22.09
CA ALA A 273 -11.49 9.89 22.47
C ALA A 273 -10.55 9.00 23.29
N GLU A 274 -11.10 8.15 24.13
CA GLU A 274 -10.37 7.17 24.95
C GLU A 274 -9.69 6.11 24.08
N ASP A 275 -10.39 5.58 23.07
CA ASP A 275 -9.81 4.62 22.12
C ASP A 275 -8.63 5.24 21.35
N LYS A 276 -8.80 6.48 20.89
CA LYS A 276 -7.74 7.23 20.19
C LYS A 276 -6.54 7.50 21.09
N ALA A 277 -6.78 7.80 22.37
CA ALA A 277 -5.71 8.01 23.34
C ALA A 277 -4.93 6.71 23.61
N ALA A 278 -5.64 5.58 23.77
CA ALA A 278 -5.01 4.28 23.93
C ALA A 278 -4.15 3.90 22.71
N LEU A 279 -4.67 4.07 21.49
CA LEU A 279 -3.92 3.82 20.26
C LEU A 279 -2.71 4.74 20.12
N ALA A 280 -2.80 5.98 20.60
CA ALA A 280 -1.67 6.90 20.59
C ALA A 280 -0.60 6.47 21.60
N GLU A 281 -0.98 5.96 22.77
CA GLU A 281 -0.07 5.42 23.78
C GLU A 281 0.65 4.14 23.29
N GLU A 282 -0.07 3.27 22.59
CA GLU A 282 0.52 2.07 21.98
C GLU A 282 1.50 2.40 20.84
N THR A 283 1.34 3.58 20.22
CA THR A 283 2.22 4.00 19.13
C THR A 283 3.56 4.51 19.68
N PRO A 284 4.73 3.96 19.30
CA PRO A 284 6.03 4.37 19.84
C PRO A 284 6.33 5.88 19.75
N VAL A 285 5.83 6.58 18.73
CA VAL A 285 5.97 8.04 18.64
C VAL A 285 4.96 8.81 19.49
N GLY A 286 4.10 8.14 20.28
CA GLY A 286 3.19 8.73 21.27
C GLY A 286 2.01 9.51 20.69
N ARG A 287 1.65 9.29 19.43
CA ARG A 287 0.50 9.95 18.77
C ARG A 287 0.01 9.19 17.54
N LEU A 288 -1.19 9.51 17.12
CA LEU A 288 -1.70 9.06 15.82
C LEU A 288 -0.97 9.78 14.67
N GLY A 289 -0.92 9.13 13.51
CA GLY A 289 -0.43 9.73 12.28
C GLY A 289 -1.48 10.65 11.65
N THR A 290 -1.04 11.51 10.76
CA THR A 290 -1.91 12.38 9.97
C THR A 290 -1.96 11.93 8.50
N ALA A 291 -3.06 12.20 7.82
CA ALA A 291 -3.19 11.95 6.39
C ALA A 291 -2.11 12.70 5.56
N ASP A 292 -1.69 13.86 6.03
CA ASP A 292 -0.65 14.67 5.39
C ASP A 292 0.74 14.01 5.47
N GLU A 293 1.08 13.31 6.56
CA GLU A 293 2.34 12.58 6.68
C GLU A 293 2.43 11.43 5.67
N VAL A 294 1.33 10.72 5.45
CA VAL A 294 1.25 9.69 4.40
C VAL A 294 1.37 10.33 3.02
N ALA A 295 0.66 11.44 2.78
CA ALA A 295 0.66 12.15 1.50
C ALA A 295 2.05 12.69 1.11
N ARG A 296 2.87 13.14 2.07
CA ARG A 296 4.25 13.56 1.80
C ARG A 296 5.10 12.44 1.22
N LEU A 297 4.98 11.25 1.78
CA LEU A 297 5.70 10.09 1.26
C LEU A 297 5.21 9.70 -0.14
N LEU A 298 3.90 9.75 -0.40
CA LEU A 298 3.35 9.48 -1.73
C LEU A 298 3.93 10.44 -2.78
N VAL A 299 4.01 11.74 -2.49
CA VAL A 299 4.60 12.73 -3.41
C VAL A 299 6.10 12.47 -3.62
N PHE A 300 6.86 12.15 -2.57
CA PHE A 300 8.26 11.78 -2.70
C PHE A 300 8.45 10.55 -3.60
N LEU A 301 7.70 9.48 -3.37
CA LEU A 301 7.79 8.25 -4.18
C LEU A 301 7.36 8.46 -5.63
N ALA A 302 6.54 9.47 -5.91
CA ALA A 302 6.14 9.86 -7.25
C ALA A 302 7.18 10.74 -7.96
N SER A 303 8.13 11.32 -7.24
CA SER A 303 9.14 12.24 -7.79
C SER A 303 10.22 11.50 -8.60
N GLU A 304 11.10 12.26 -9.22
CA GLU A 304 12.27 11.74 -9.92
C GLU A 304 13.34 11.23 -8.94
N ASP A 305 13.42 11.84 -7.75
CA ASP A 305 14.38 11.44 -6.71
C ASP A 305 14.17 10.00 -6.22
N ALA A 306 12.93 9.48 -6.35
CA ALA A 306 12.59 8.09 -6.04
C ALA A 306 12.76 7.13 -7.24
N GLY A 307 13.44 7.53 -8.32
CA GLY A 307 13.54 6.77 -9.56
C GLY A 307 14.20 5.39 -9.44
N TYR A 308 14.99 5.15 -8.40
CA TYR A 308 15.63 3.85 -8.12
C TYR A 308 14.92 3.05 -7.01
N ILE A 309 13.77 3.52 -6.55
CA ILE A 309 12.97 2.89 -5.49
C ILE A 309 11.79 2.17 -6.15
N THR A 310 11.77 0.84 -6.12
CA THR A 310 10.66 0.04 -6.63
C THR A 310 10.49 -1.26 -5.84
N GLY A 311 9.26 -1.80 -5.78
CA GLY A 311 8.92 -3.05 -5.07
C GLY A 311 8.95 -2.93 -3.54
N GLN A 312 9.08 -1.71 -3.00
CA GLN A 312 9.22 -1.51 -1.56
C GLN A 312 7.86 -1.31 -0.88
N VAL A 313 7.83 -1.65 0.41
CA VAL A 313 6.70 -1.41 1.31
C VAL A 313 7.18 -0.47 2.41
N PHE A 314 6.63 0.73 2.43
CA PHE A 314 7.00 1.78 3.37
C PHE A 314 5.96 1.90 4.48
N GLY A 315 6.35 1.57 5.72
CA GLY A 315 5.53 1.84 6.89
C GLY A 315 5.49 3.34 7.21
N VAL A 316 4.27 3.88 7.38
CA VAL A 316 4.03 5.21 7.96
C VAL A 316 3.13 4.99 9.17
N ASN A 317 3.69 4.40 10.22
CA ASN A 317 2.93 3.80 11.32
C ASN A 317 3.42 4.17 12.72
N GLY A 318 4.34 5.15 12.81
CA GLY A 318 4.85 5.62 14.10
C GLY A 318 5.65 4.56 14.90
N GLY A 319 6.09 3.48 14.24
CA GLY A 319 6.83 2.38 14.88
C GLY A 319 5.94 1.24 15.41
N LEU A 320 4.62 1.27 15.20
CA LEU A 320 3.70 0.19 15.59
C LEU A 320 4.05 -1.16 14.94
N VAL A 321 4.58 -1.12 13.72
CA VAL A 321 5.04 -2.28 12.98
C VAL A 321 6.42 -1.99 12.42
N ILE A 322 7.37 -2.85 12.77
CA ILE A 322 8.78 -2.77 12.36
C ILE A 322 9.15 -4.03 11.57
#